data_4b9b05fe6682c25ebed13b4268c041bb
#
_entry.id   4b9b05fe6682c25ebed13b4268c041bb
#
_cell.length_a   1.000
_cell.length_b   1.000
_cell.length_c   1.000
_cell.angle_alpha   90.00
_cell.angle_beta   90.00
_cell.angle_gamma   90.00
#
_symmetry.space_group_name_H-M   'P 1'
#
loop_
_entity.id
_entity.type
_entity.pdbx_description
1 polymer ?
#
loop_
_entity_poly.entity_id
_entity_poly.type
_entity_poly.pdbx_seq_one_letter_code
_entity_poly.pdbx_strand_id
1 'polypeptide(L)' 'MTLEEVVSRVLRCAVTDVTDESSTRTIASWDSLRHIEVVMELEEAFGIAFPPMQAAAMTSVAAIRRVLQQRGIEA' A
#
# COMPACT_ATOMS: atom_id res chain seq x y z
N MET A 1 6.29 -7.73 -8.85
CA MET A 1 5.47 -6.51 -8.80
C MET A 1 5.92 -5.66 -7.64
N THR A 2 6.10 -4.36 -7.86
CA THR A 2 6.57 -3.48 -6.80
C THR A 2 5.40 -2.93 -5.98
N LEU A 3 5.72 -2.42 -4.79
CA LEU A 3 4.74 -1.75 -3.94
C LEU A 3 4.07 -0.60 -4.69
N GLU A 4 4.87 0.22 -5.37
CA GLU A 4 4.35 1.36 -6.13
C GLU A 4 3.38 0.93 -7.22
N GLU A 5 3.67 -0.17 -7.89
CA GLU A 5 2.78 -0.70 -8.92
C GLU A 5 1.45 -1.15 -8.34
N VAL A 6 1.46 -1.82 -7.19
CA VAL A 6 0.22 -2.25 -6.54
C VAL A 6 -0.63 -1.06 -6.15
N VAL A 7 -0.02 -0.08 -5.49
CA VAL A 7 -0.74 1.11 -5.03
C VAL A 7 -1.29 1.90 -6.22
N SER A 8 -0.48 2.12 -7.26
CA SER A 8 -0.92 2.89 -8.42
C SER A 8 -2.09 2.22 -9.14
N ARG A 9 -2.06 0.91 -9.23
CA ARG A 9 -3.14 0.15 -9.88
C ARG A 9 -4.45 0.32 -9.13
N VAL A 10 -4.43 0.14 -7.81
CA VAL A 10 -5.65 0.26 -7.00
C VAL A 10 -6.18 1.68 -7.01
N LEU A 11 -5.29 2.66 -6.87
CA LEU A 11 -5.69 4.06 -6.79
C LEU A 11 -5.90 4.71 -8.15
N ARG A 12 -5.60 3.99 -9.24
CA ARG A 12 -5.81 4.44 -10.62
C ARG A 12 -5.06 5.73 -10.91
N CYS A 13 -3.81 5.78 -10.49
CA CYS A 13 -2.92 6.90 -10.78
C CYS A 13 -1.66 6.38 -11.46
N ALA A 14 -0.84 7.28 -11.97
CA ALA A 14 0.43 6.90 -12.59
C ALA A 14 1.38 6.37 -11.52
N VAL A 15 2.16 5.34 -11.87
CA VAL A 15 3.13 4.78 -10.93
C VAL A 15 4.15 5.83 -10.49
N THR A 16 4.46 6.79 -11.37
CA THR A 16 5.38 7.88 -11.07
C THR A 16 4.82 8.88 -10.05
N ASP A 17 3.51 8.86 -9.81
CA ASP A 17 2.88 9.70 -8.79
C ASP A 17 2.93 9.06 -7.40
N VAL A 18 3.36 7.80 -7.32
CA VAL A 18 3.44 7.08 -6.05
C VAL A 18 4.85 7.15 -5.51
N THR A 19 5.02 7.83 -4.39
CA THR A 19 6.31 7.97 -3.71
C THR A 19 6.16 7.56 -2.25
N ASP A 20 7.26 7.50 -1.52
CA ASP A 20 7.22 7.16 -0.11
C ASP A 20 6.40 8.17 0.71
N GLU A 21 6.28 9.41 0.23
CA GLU A 21 5.45 10.44 0.88
C GLU A 21 3.98 10.34 0.54
N SER A 22 3.59 9.49 -0.40
CA SER A 22 2.19 9.29 -0.77
C SER A 22 1.43 8.67 0.40
N SER A 23 0.25 9.20 0.67
CA SER A 23 -0.57 8.75 1.80
C SER A 23 -2.04 8.98 1.51
N THR A 24 -2.89 8.54 2.44
CA THR A 24 -4.32 8.80 2.39
C THR A 24 -4.65 10.29 2.41
N ARG A 25 -3.69 11.13 2.82
CA ARG A 25 -3.87 12.58 2.86
C ARG A 25 -3.44 13.27 1.57
N THR A 26 -2.56 12.65 0.79
CA THR A 26 -1.99 13.26 -0.39
C THR A 26 -2.61 12.77 -1.69
N ILE A 27 -3.19 11.57 -1.68
CA ILE A 27 -3.87 11.01 -2.85
C ILE A 27 -5.36 10.96 -2.54
N ALA A 28 -6.12 11.80 -3.21
CA ALA A 28 -7.55 11.95 -2.93
C ALA A 28 -8.34 10.65 -3.12
N SER A 29 -7.94 9.81 -4.05
CA SER A 29 -8.60 8.53 -4.30
C SER A 29 -8.30 7.47 -3.23
N TRP A 30 -7.35 7.72 -2.35
CA TRP A 30 -6.98 6.77 -1.29
C TRP A 30 -7.86 7.02 -0.07
N ASP A 31 -9.11 6.61 -0.18
CA ASP A 31 -10.10 6.67 0.89
C ASP A 31 -10.19 5.33 1.62
N SER A 32 -11.13 5.20 2.55
CA SER A 32 -11.28 3.99 3.35
C SER A 32 -11.56 2.76 2.51
N LEU A 33 -12.39 2.89 1.49
CA LEU A 33 -12.71 1.75 0.61
C LEU A 33 -11.49 1.34 -0.21
N ARG A 34 -10.81 2.31 -0.80
CA ARG A 34 -9.60 2.01 -1.59
C ARG A 34 -8.49 1.45 -0.72
N HIS A 35 -8.42 1.87 0.54
CA HIS A 35 -7.42 1.32 1.46
C HIS A 35 -7.63 -0.17 1.68
N ILE A 36 -8.88 -0.61 1.83
CA ILE A 36 -9.17 -2.05 1.94
C ILE A 36 -8.68 -2.77 0.68
N GLU A 37 -8.92 -2.20 -0.49
CA GLU A 37 -8.45 -2.81 -1.74
C GLU A 37 -6.92 -2.83 -1.83
N VAL A 38 -6.25 -1.77 -1.37
CA VAL A 38 -4.78 -1.75 -1.34
C VAL A 38 -4.26 -2.89 -0.47
N VAL A 39 -4.81 -3.05 0.72
CA VAL A 39 -4.39 -4.12 1.64
C VAL A 39 -4.60 -5.49 1.00
N MET A 40 -5.76 -5.73 0.42
CA MET A 40 -6.05 -7.02 -0.21
C MET A 40 -5.12 -7.32 -1.38
N GLU A 41 -4.83 -6.32 -2.21
CA GLU A 41 -3.93 -6.50 -3.34
C GLU A 41 -2.49 -6.75 -2.88
N LEU A 42 -2.07 -6.08 -1.81
CA LEU A 42 -0.74 -6.33 -1.23
C LEU A 42 -0.64 -7.76 -0.69
N GLU A 43 -1.68 -8.22 -0.01
CA GLU A 43 -1.69 -9.59 0.52
C GLU A 43 -1.57 -10.60 -0.61
N GLU A 44 -2.28 -10.39 -1.70
CA GLU A 44 -2.23 -11.28 -2.85
C GLU A 44 -0.89 -11.19 -3.57
N ALA A 45 -0.41 -9.98 -3.82
CA ALA A 45 0.82 -9.77 -4.58
C ALA A 45 2.05 -10.34 -3.88
N PHE A 46 2.11 -10.23 -2.56
CA PHE A 46 3.28 -10.67 -1.79
C PHE A 46 3.06 -11.96 -1.00
N GLY A 47 1.86 -12.55 -1.09
CA GLY A 47 1.58 -13.84 -0.44
C GLY A 47 1.61 -13.77 1.08
N ILE A 48 1.14 -12.69 1.67
CA ILE A 48 1.15 -12.46 3.12
C ILE A 48 -0.22 -12.04 3.60
N ALA A 49 -0.41 -12.01 4.92
CA ALA A 49 -1.61 -11.48 5.54
C ALA A 49 -1.23 -10.43 6.58
N PHE A 50 -2.05 -9.39 6.69
CA PHE A 50 -1.85 -8.32 7.67
C PHE A 50 -2.94 -8.39 8.72
N PRO A 51 -2.56 -8.39 10.03
CA PRO A 51 -3.56 -8.24 11.08
C PRO A 51 -4.31 -6.91 10.91
N PRO A 52 -5.58 -6.84 11.31
CA PRO A 52 -6.39 -5.63 11.08
C PRO A 52 -5.78 -4.35 11.64
N MET A 53 -5.15 -4.40 12.80
CA MET A 53 -4.51 -3.21 13.38
C MET A 53 -3.32 -2.75 12.56
N GLN A 54 -2.54 -3.70 12.03
CA GLN A 54 -1.41 -3.35 11.17
C GLN A 54 -1.91 -2.76 9.85
N ALA A 55 -2.93 -3.38 9.25
CA ALA A 55 -3.53 -2.89 8.02
C ALA A 55 -4.05 -1.46 8.19
N ALA A 56 -4.70 -1.18 9.30
CA ALA A 56 -5.22 0.16 9.59
C ALA A 56 -4.11 1.23 9.71
N ALA A 57 -2.93 0.82 10.13
CA ALA A 57 -1.79 1.73 10.30
C ALA A 57 -1.02 1.98 9.00
N MET A 58 -1.27 1.21 7.95
CA MET A 58 -0.53 1.27 6.69
C MET A 58 -1.10 2.34 5.76
N THR A 59 -1.18 3.57 6.23
CA THR A 59 -1.86 4.67 5.53
C THR A 59 -0.93 5.53 4.67
N SER A 60 0.30 5.10 4.49
CA SER A 60 1.26 5.75 3.60
C SER A 60 2.13 4.69 2.93
N VAL A 61 2.73 5.04 1.81
CA VAL A 61 3.64 4.12 1.13
C VAL A 61 4.84 3.80 2.02
N ALA A 62 5.38 4.80 2.72
CA ALA A 62 6.50 4.56 3.63
C ALA A 62 6.13 3.57 4.74
N ALA A 63 4.93 3.69 5.31
CA ALA A 63 4.46 2.78 6.35
C ALA A 63 4.31 1.36 5.82
N ILE A 64 3.75 1.22 4.62
CA ILE A 64 3.60 -0.08 3.96
C ILE A 64 4.98 -0.71 3.71
N ARG A 65 5.90 0.08 3.17
CA ARG A 65 7.25 -0.41 2.86
C ARG A 65 7.94 -0.90 4.13
N ARG A 66 7.79 -0.18 5.24
CA ARG A 66 8.38 -0.58 6.52
C ARG A 66 7.84 -1.93 6.99
N VAL A 67 6.52 -2.13 6.88
CA VAL A 67 5.89 -3.40 7.25
C VAL A 67 6.42 -4.54 6.39
N LEU A 68 6.50 -4.32 5.07
CA LEU A 68 7.03 -5.34 4.15
C LEU A 68 8.48 -5.67 4.48
N GLN A 69 9.29 -4.67 4.78
CA GLN A 69 10.70 -4.89 5.15
C GLN A 69 10.81 -5.72 6.44
N GLN A 70 9.94 -5.47 7.41
CA GLN A 70 9.92 -6.26 8.65
C GLN A 70 9.58 -7.72 8.40
N ARG A 71 8.91 -8.00 7.30
CA ARG A 71 8.58 -9.36 6.87
C ARG A 71 9.59 -9.95 5.91
N GLY A 72 10.70 -9.26 5.68
CA GLY A 72 11.74 -9.72 4.77
C GLY A 72 11.40 -9.57 3.30
N ILE A 73 10.45 -8.71 2.97
CA ILE A 73 10.02 -8.49 1.60
C ILE A 73 10.61 -7.18 1.08
N GLU A 74 11.33 -7.28 -0.03
CA GLU A 74 11.81 -6.11 -0.75
C GLU A 74 10.82 -5.78 -1.86
N ALA A 75 10.22 -4.63 -1.75
CA ALA A 75 9.22 -4.17 -2.73
C ALA A 75 9.69 -2.91 -3.51
#